data_bf5344e76f5a25ec85565b46d21513c7
#
_entry.id   bf5344e76f5a25ec85565b46d21513c7
#
_cell.length_a   1.000
_cell.length_b   1.000
_cell.length_c   1.000
_cell.angle_alpha   90.00
_cell.angle_beta   90.00
_cell.angle_gamma   90.00
#
_symmetry.space_group_name_H-M   'P 1'
#
loop_
_entity.id
_entity.type
_entity.pdbx_description
1 polymer ?
#
loop_
_entity_poly.entity_id
_entity_poly.type
_entity_poly.pdbx_seq_one_letter_code
_entity_poly.pdbx_strand_id
1 'polypeptide(L)'
;MNFADVLRNKTDFIGSNGRSKANILKAENELCVQFASDYFEYLEKIGLASIGNHELTGLTKDTRLDVVAVTKECRSIYGPATKLWYVIENPGIDGIVIWQDSDSVIYKSSFLTIPTKIADSLTEYLAE
;
A
#
# COMPACT_ATOMS: atom_id res chain seq x y z
N MET A 1 -16.86 8.01 -8.60
CA MET A 1 -15.45 8.46 -8.71
C MET A 1 -14.54 7.32 -8.24
N ASN A 2 -13.55 6.95 -9.03
CA ASN A 2 -12.65 5.87 -8.64
C ASN A 2 -11.54 6.39 -7.72
N PHE A 3 -10.77 5.47 -7.14
CA PHE A 3 -9.74 5.84 -6.17
C PHE A 3 -8.67 6.79 -6.76
N ALA A 4 -8.25 6.56 -8.00
CA ALA A 4 -7.25 7.42 -8.64
C ALA A 4 -7.75 8.86 -8.75
N ASP A 5 -9.02 9.05 -9.09
CA ASP A 5 -9.62 10.39 -9.16
C ASP A 5 -9.71 11.02 -7.76
N VAL A 6 -10.05 10.23 -6.75
CA VAL A 6 -10.08 10.72 -5.36
C VAL A 6 -8.70 11.24 -4.96
N LEU A 7 -7.64 10.48 -5.26
CA LEU A 7 -6.28 10.90 -4.94
C LEU A 7 -5.88 12.18 -5.64
N ARG A 8 -6.12 12.26 -6.96
CA ARG A 8 -5.72 13.41 -7.76
C ARG A 8 -6.38 14.71 -7.32
N ASN A 9 -7.54 14.62 -6.69
CA ASN A 9 -8.27 15.77 -6.20
C ASN A 9 -7.85 16.25 -4.81
N LYS A 10 -6.93 15.55 -4.15
CA LYS A 10 -6.43 15.98 -2.84
C LYS A 10 -5.42 17.10 -3.00
N THR A 11 -5.44 18.06 -2.06
CA THR A 11 -4.66 19.31 -2.15
C THR A 11 -3.15 19.06 -2.26
N ASP A 12 -2.63 18.12 -1.51
CA ASP A 12 -1.19 17.85 -1.43
C ASP A 12 -0.76 16.63 -2.23
N PHE A 13 -1.51 16.31 -3.28
CA PHE A 13 -1.21 15.14 -4.11
C PHE A 13 0.03 15.38 -4.98
N ILE A 14 0.99 14.45 -4.92
CA ILE A 14 2.12 14.36 -5.83
C ILE A 14 2.17 12.91 -6.30
N GLY A 15 2.03 12.71 -7.61
CA GLY A 15 2.00 11.37 -8.17
C GLY A 15 2.91 11.21 -9.38
N SER A 16 3.13 9.97 -9.78
CA SER A 16 3.92 9.64 -10.95
C SER A 16 3.02 9.09 -12.07
N ASN A 17 3.63 8.49 -13.07
CA ASN A 17 2.91 7.84 -14.17
C ASN A 17 2.56 6.40 -13.79
N GLY A 18 1.44 5.91 -14.31
CA GLY A 18 0.99 4.55 -14.02
C GLY A 18 1.95 3.47 -14.49
N ARG A 19 1.67 2.26 -14.05
CA ARG A 19 2.47 1.06 -14.37
C ARG A 19 1.66 0.10 -15.23
N SER A 20 2.37 -0.72 -16.02
CA SER A 20 1.71 -1.71 -16.89
C SER A 20 1.09 -2.83 -16.06
N LYS A 21 0.03 -3.43 -16.59
CA LYS A 21 -0.58 -4.62 -15.95
C LYS A 21 0.44 -5.73 -15.78
N ALA A 22 1.34 -5.93 -16.74
CA ALA A 22 2.37 -6.97 -16.64
C ALA A 22 3.25 -6.77 -15.41
N ASN A 23 3.67 -5.54 -15.14
CA ASN A 23 4.48 -5.22 -13.97
C ASN A 23 3.70 -5.39 -12.66
N ILE A 24 2.42 -5.01 -12.66
CA ILE A 24 1.57 -5.17 -11.48
C ILE A 24 1.34 -6.65 -11.17
N LEU A 25 1.03 -7.45 -12.19
CA LEU A 25 0.84 -8.91 -12.01
C LEU A 25 2.12 -9.60 -11.55
N LYS A 26 3.28 -9.14 -12.02
CA LYS A 26 4.56 -9.65 -11.55
C LYS A 26 4.75 -9.40 -10.06
N ALA A 27 4.39 -8.21 -9.59
CA ALA A 27 4.46 -7.86 -8.17
C ALA A 27 3.52 -8.74 -7.34
N GLU A 28 2.30 -8.97 -7.81
CA GLU A 28 1.36 -9.88 -7.15
C GLU A 28 1.95 -11.28 -7.03
N ASN A 29 2.55 -11.79 -8.09
CA ASN A 29 3.17 -13.12 -8.09
C ASN A 29 4.33 -13.21 -7.11
N GLU A 30 5.18 -12.18 -7.06
CA GLU A 30 6.31 -12.15 -6.14
C GLU A 30 5.86 -12.14 -4.67
N LEU A 31 4.73 -11.51 -4.38
CA LEU A 31 4.19 -11.42 -3.02
C LEU A 31 3.19 -12.54 -2.70
N CYS A 32 2.79 -13.33 -3.69
CA CYS A 32 1.79 -14.39 -3.55
C CYS A 32 0.47 -13.82 -3.01
N VAL A 33 0.06 -12.65 -3.50
CA VAL A 33 -1.20 -12.01 -3.13
C VAL A 33 -1.92 -11.51 -4.37
N GLN A 34 -3.18 -11.17 -4.20
CA GLN A 34 -3.95 -10.41 -5.18
C GLN A 34 -4.16 -9.02 -4.59
N PHE A 35 -3.74 -7.98 -5.30
CA PHE A 35 -3.98 -6.61 -4.85
C PHE A 35 -5.49 -6.32 -4.88
N ALA A 36 -5.96 -5.58 -3.90
CA ALA A 36 -7.33 -5.07 -3.91
C ALA A 36 -7.55 -4.18 -5.13
N SER A 37 -8.81 -4.06 -5.57
CA SER A 37 -9.12 -3.29 -6.78
C SER A 37 -8.68 -1.84 -6.69
N ASP A 38 -8.81 -1.20 -5.53
CA ASP A 38 -8.39 0.19 -5.36
C ASP A 38 -6.87 0.36 -5.46
N TYR A 39 -6.10 -0.56 -4.88
CA TYR A 39 -4.63 -0.49 -4.96
C TYR A 39 -4.15 -0.83 -6.38
N PHE A 40 -4.76 -1.84 -7.02
CA PHE A 40 -4.41 -2.19 -8.40
C PHE A 40 -4.65 -1.00 -9.33
N GLU A 41 -5.78 -0.33 -9.20
CA GLU A 41 -6.09 0.87 -10.00
C GLU A 41 -5.08 1.98 -9.76
N TYR A 42 -4.71 2.20 -8.49
CA TYR A 42 -3.70 3.18 -8.12
C TYR A 42 -2.36 2.88 -8.82
N LEU A 43 -1.92 1.63 -8.78
CA LEU A 43 -0.66 1.25 -9.46
C LEU A 43 -0.77 1.45 -10.97
N GLU A 44 -1.90 1.09 -11.55
CA GLU A 44 -2.10 1.18 -13.00
C GLU A 44 -2.12 2.64 -13.48
N LYS A 45 -2.75 3.52 -12.74
CA LYS A 45 -2.97 4.91 -13.17
C LYS A 45 -1.95 5.90 -12.63
N ILE A 46 -1.39 5.65 -11.47
CA ILE A 46 -0.52 6.60 -10.77
C ILE A 46 0.85 6.00 -10.46
N GLY A 47 0.90 4.77 -10.00
CA GLY A 47 2.13 4.03 -9.78
C GLY A 47 2.85 4.33 -8.47
N LEU A 48 2.97 5.59 -8.08
CA LEU A 48 3.62 6.02 -6.85
C LEU A 48 3.11 7.41 -6.50
N ALA A 49 2.74 7.63 -5.23
CA ALA A 49 2.20 8.92 -4.82
C ALA A 49 2.47 9.24 -3.35
N SER A 50 2.49 10.54 -3.07
CA SER A 50 2.39 11.05 -1.71
C SER A 50 1.22 12.03 -1.61
N ILE A 51 0.58 12.08 -0.44
CA ILE A 51 -0.54 12.97 -0.16
C ILE A 51 -0.34 13.52 1.26
N GLY A 52 0.04 14.80 1.38
CA GLY A 52 0.32 15.39 2.68
C GLY A 52 1.42 14.62 3.40
N ASN A 53 1.12 14.07 4.57
CA ASN A 53 2.07 13.29 5.36
C ASN A 53 2.10 11.80 4.98
N HIS A 54 1.29 11.39 4.00
CA HIS A 54 1.24 9.99 3.57
C HIS A 54 2.17 9.76 2.39
N GLU A 55 3.10 8.82 2.54
CA GLU A 55 3.92 8.32 1.42
C GLU A 55 3.47 6.89 1.12
N LEU A 56 2.67 6.72 0.08
CA LEU A 56 2.19 5.39 -0.30
C LEU A 56 3.30 4.60 -0.98
N THR A 57 3.29 3.29 -0.78
CA THR A 57 4.13 2.39 -1.58
C THR A 57 3.62 2.35 -3.01
N GLY A 58 4.44 1.86 -3.91
CA GLY A 58 4.07 1.68 -5.30
C GLY A 58 5.05 0.77 -5.98
N LEU A 59 5.19 0.89 -7.30
CA LEU A 59 6.19 0.16 -8.07
C LEU A 59 7.28 1.14 -8.48
N THR A 60 8.47 1.01 -7.86
CA THR A 60 9.56 1.96 -8.05
C THR A 60 10.90 1.28 -7.81
N LYS A 61 11.97 1.88 -8.28
CA LYS A 61 13.34 1.40 -8.01
C LYS A 61 13.82 1.76 -6.60
N ASP A 62 13.16 2.70 -5.95
CA ASP A 62 13.46 3.05 -4.56
C ASP A 62 12.90 1.95 -3.64
N THR A 63 13.79 1.12 -3.09
CA THR A 63 13.38 -0.01 -2.27
C THR A 63 12.63 0.40 -1.00
N ARG A 64 12.79 1.63 -0.55
CA ARG A 64 12.06 2.16 0.61
C ARG A 64 10.57 2.32 0.33
N LEU A 65 10.19 2.49 -0.93
CA LEU A 65 8.81 2.73 -1.36
C LEU A 65 8.26 1.65 -2.29
N ASP A 66 9.08 0.68 -2.70
CA ASP A 66 8.61 -0.39 -3.57
C ASP A 66 7.80 -1.40 -2.77
N VAL A 67 6.56 -1.64 -3.18
CA VAL A 67 5.65 -2.49 -2.42
C VAL A 67 6.20 -3.91 -2.24
N VAL A 68 6.89 -4.45 -3.24
CA VAL A 68 7.45 -5.81 -3.14
C VAL A 68 8.57 -5.85 -2.09
N ALA A 69 9.52 -4.93 -2.18
CA ALA A 69 10.66 -4.88 -1.26
C ALA A 69 10.22 -4.62 0.18
N VAL A 70 9.37 -3.60 0.38
CA VAL A 70 8.87 -3.23 1.70
C VAL A 70 8.04 -4.34 2.32
N THR A 71 7.17 -4.98 1.54
CA THR A 71 6.32 -6.05 2.04
C THR A 71 7.14 -7.25 2.50
N LYS A 72 8.14 -7.66 1.70
CA LYS A 72 9.02 -8.77 2.08
C LYS A 72 9.76 -8.49 3.38
N GLU A 73 10.30 -7.29 3.52
CA GLU A 73 10.99 -6.88 4.74
C GLU A 73 10.06 -6.88 5.94
N CYS A 74 8.90 -6.27 5.83
CA CYS A 74 7.94 -6.19 6.94
C CYS A 74 7.39 -7.56 7.33
N ARG A 75 7.16 -8.46 6.37
CA ARG A 75 6.71 -9.83 6.66
C ARG A 75 7.73 -10.57 7.51
N SER A 76 9.02 -10.34 7.26
CA SER A 76 10.08 -11.00 8.05
C SER A 76 10.07 -10.55 9.52
N ILE A 77 9.59 -9.33 9.78
CA ILE A 77 9.50 -8.78 11.13
C ILE A 77 8.22 -9.22 11.84
N TYR A 78 7.07 -9.16 11.13
CA TYR A 78 5.76 -9.38 11.74
C TYR A 78 5.21 -10.79 11.60
N GLY A 79 5.86 -11.63 10.79
CA GLY A 79 5.61 -13.07 10.74
C GLY A 79 4.40 -13.51 9.94
N PRO A 80 3.96 -14.77 10.14
CA PRO A 80 3.04 -15.44 9.22
C PRO A 80 1.63 -14.83 9.15
N ALA A 81 1.19 -14.09 10.17
CA ALA A 81 -0.12 -13.45 10.16
C ALA A 81 -0.26 -12.45 8.99
N THR A 82 0.85 -11.96 8.45
CA THR A 82 0.85 -10.94 7.39
C THR A 82 1.02 -11.51 5.98
N LYS A 83 1.07 -12.82 5.82
CA LYS A 83 1.42 -13.44 4.52
C LYS A 83 0.45 -13.16 3.38
N LEU A 84 -0.82 -12.79 3.70
CA LEU A 84 -1.83 -12.46 2.69
C LEU A 84 -2.01 -10.96 2.51
N TRP A 85 -1.18 -10.17 3.19
CA TRP A 85 -1.25 -8.71 3.16
C TRP A 85 -0.02 -8.13 2.47
N TYR A 86 -0.17 -6.89 2.01
CA TYR A 86 0.94 -6.11 1.47
C TYR A 86 0.96 -4.74 2.11
N VAL A 87 2.15 -4.13 2.15
CA VAL A 87 2.33 -2.84 2.82
C VAL A 87 1.93 -1.72 1.89
N ILE A 88 1.04 -0.84 2.35
CA ILE A 88 0.67 0.37 1.61
C ILE A 88 1.38 1.61 2.12
N GLU A 89 1.82 1.60 3.37
CA GLU A 89 2.56 2.70 3.95
C GLU A 89 3.44 2.22 5.11
N ASN A 90 4.70 2.67 5.13
CA ASN A 90 5.62 2.37 6.22
C ASN A 90 6.22 3.69 6.72
N PRO A 91 5.58 4.36 7.69
CA PRO A 91 6.03 5.68 8.13
C PRO A 91 7.36 5.69 8.88
N GLY A 92 7.85 4.52 9.31
CA GLY A 92 9.14 4.45 10.01
C GLY A 92 9.11 4.97 11.45
N ILE A 93 7.93 5.01 12.06
CA ILE A 93 7.73 5.51 13.43
C ILE A 93 7.19 4.39 14.30
N ASP A 94 7.88 4.07 15.40
CA ASP A 94 7.43 3.10 16.42
C ASP A 94 7.08 1.71 15.87
N GLY A 95 7.70 1.32 14.74
CA GLY A 95 7.41 0.04 14.09
C GLY A 95 6.03 -0.03 13.45
N ILE A 96 5.38 1.11 13.27
CA ILE A 96 4.05 1.17 12.64
C ILE A 96 4.17 0.82 11.17
N VAL A 97 3.32 -0.12 10.72
CA VAL A 97 3.18 -0.50 9.32
C VAL A 97 1.70 -0.55 8.98
N ILE A 98 1.34 0.00 7.84
CA ILE A 98 -0.03 -0.02 7.33
C ILE A 98 -0.11 -1.02 6.19
N TRP A 99 -1.02 -1.99 6.33
CA TRP A 99 -1.18 -3.11 5.41
C TRP A 99 -2.56 -3.09 4.78
N GLN A 100 -2.68 -3.76 3.64
CA GLN A 100 -3.98 -3.98 3.00
C GLN A 100 -4.10 -5.46 2.60
N ASP A 101 -5.33 -5.99 2.63
CA ASP A 101 -5.61 -7.32 2.09
C ASP A 101 -6.32 -7.22 0.73
N SER A 102 -6.62 -8.35 0.12
CA SER A 102 -7.24 -8.38 -1.21
C SER A 102 -8.68 -7.85 -1.24
N ASP A 103 -9.30 -7.69 -0.07
CA ASP A 103 -10.66 -7.15 0.06
C ASP A 103 -10.66 -5.66 0.42
N SER A 104 -9.54 -4.97 0.22
CA SER A 104 -9.36 -3.54 0.49
C SER A 104 -9.26 -3.16 1.95
N VAL A 105 -9.37 -4.10 2.88
CA VAL A 105 -9.34 -3.81 4.31
C VAL A 105 -7.92 -3.36 4.72
N ILE A 106 -7.86 -2.31 5.52
CA ILE A 106 -6.60 -1.71 5.98
C ILE A 106 -6.35 -2.10 7.43
N TYR A 107 -5.11 -2.52 7.71
CA TYR A 107 -4.66 -2.94 9.04
C TYR A 107 -3.45 -2.13 9.47
N LYS A 108 -3.35 -1.91 10.77
CA LYS A 108 -2.19 -1.25 11.39
C LYS A 108 -1.52 -2.22 12.35
N SER A 109 -0.21 -2.38 12.21
CA SER A 109 0.61 -3.15 13.16
C SER A 109 1.67 -2.26 13.78
N SER A 110 2.19 -2.66 14.94
CA SER A 110 3.33 -2.02 15.59
C SER A 110 4.11 -3.08 16.37
N PHE A 111 5.27 -2.72 16.94
CA PHE A 111 6.09 -3.67 17.71
C PHE A 111 5.35 -4.24 18.92
N LEU A 112 4.44 -3.49 19.49
CA LEU A 112 3.82 -3.82 20.79
C LEU A 112 2.36 -4.26 20.66
N THR A 113 1.79 -4.28 19.46
CA THR A 113 0.37 -4.59 19.30
C THR A 113 0.16 -5.62 18.21
N ILE A 114 -0.90 -6.41 18.35
CA ILE A 114 -1.37 -7.26 17.25
C ILE A 114 -1.98 -6.37 16.16
N PRO A 115 -1.93 -6.80 14.89
CA PRO A 115 -2.54 -6.01 13.82
C PRO A 115 -4.03 -5.80 14.05
N THR A 116 -4.48 -4.55 13.86
CA THR A 116 -5.89 -4.18 14.02
C THR A 116 -6.41 -3.52 12.75
N LYS A 117 -7.68 -3.78 12.43
CA LYS A 117 -8.35 -3.12 11.31
C LYS A 117 -8.58 -1.65 11.63
N ILE A 118 -8.24 -0.77 10.69
CA ILE A 118 -8.43 0.68 10.84
C ILE A 118 -9.28 1.33 9.76
N ALA A 119 -9.52 0.65 8.64
CA ALA A 119 -10.35 1.19 7.56
C ALA A 119 -10.82 0.06 6.65
N ASP A 120 -11.88 0.31 5.87
CA ASP A 120 -12.43 -0.65 4.92
C ASP A 120 -11.85 -0.50 3.52
N SER A 121 -11.14 0.60 3.23
CA SER A 121 -10.60 0.87 1.90
C SER A 121 -9.52 1.94 1.98
N LEU A 122 -8.78 2.10 0.88
CA LEU A 122 -7.81 3.20 0.77
C LEU A 122 -8.48 4.56 0.83
N THR A 123 -9.66 4.71 0.21
CA THR A 123 -10.39 5.96 0.26
C THR A 123 -10.73 6.36 1.70
N GLU A 124 -11.22 5.40 2.48
CA GLU A 124 -11.55 5.64 3.89
C GLU A 124 -10.29 5.95 4.71
N TYR A 125 -9.21 5.19 4.49
CA TYR A 125 -7.94 5.38 5.20
C TYR A 125 -7.39 6.80 4.98
N LEU A 126 -7.43 7.29 3.74
CA LEU A 126 -6.88 8.59 3.39
C LEU A 126 -7.84 9.76 3.63
N ALA A 127 -9.08 9.48 4.02
CA ALA A 127 -10.06 10.52 4.34
C ALA A 127 -9.81 11.16 5.71
N GLU A 128 -9.00 10.54 6.53
CA GLU A 128 -8.69 11.03 7.89
C GLU A 128 -7.67 12.18 7.89
#